data_9d1f6cfd05fe8ed2b5e90ddd79dd0a49
#
_entry.id   9d1f6cfd05fe8ed2b5e90ddd79dd0a49
#
_cell.length_a   1.000
_cell.length_b   1.000
_cell.length_c   1.000
_cell.angle_alpha   90.00
_cell.angle_beta   90.00
_cell.angle_gamma   90.00
#
_symmetry.space_group_name_H-M   'P 1'
#
loop_
_entity.id
_entity.type
_entity.pdbx_description
1 polymer ?
#
loop_
_entity_poly.entity_id
_entity_poly.type
_entity_poly.pdbx_seq_one_letter_code
_entity_poly.pdbx_strand_id
1 'polypeptide(L)'
;MPPVRRDAPTALEIKRDPDLRLAFSGAIGIHFVEFFDQWDPKSPWADRRVRLAANYAVDLRSLNEAENLGASRLTGGVVPRKFEFALAIEPYSYDPAKAKQLLAEAGYPNGFDAGDLYPYPPYFSLGEAVATNLAAVGIKTKFHTMERATFQTAWLSKKLRGICVCIHAIYGNAASRMAEFVPSDGSFSRGADPDVDALYKQQARETDRKKREAMLSQIQQLLHERVRFGPIWEYIWPSGIGPRVDEPALMLINPYPWSAPLEEVRLKKK
;
A
#
# COMPACT_ATOMS: atom_id res chain seq x y z
N MET A 1 -8.77 -25.66 12.77
CA MET A 1 -8.41 -25.36 11.38
C MET A 1 -7.06 -24.64 11.41
N PRO A 2 -6.03 -25.10 10.67
CA PRO A 2 -4.80 -24.35 10.59
C PRO A 2 -5.07 -23.00 9.90
N PRO A 3 -4.33 -21.94 10.24
CA PRO A 3 -4.49 -20.67 9.58
C PRO A 3 -4.14 -20.82 8.10
N VAL A 4 -5.09 -20.53 7.23
CA VAL A 4 -4.88 -20.52 5.78
C VAL A 4 -3.84 -19.44 5.49
N ARG A 5 -2.72 -19.83 4.86
CA ARG A 5 -1.75 -18.89 4.30
C ARG A 5 -2.47 -17.94 3.34
N ARG A 6 -2.13 -16.66 3.38
CA ARG A 6 -2.94 -15.59 2.77
C ARG A 6 -2.10 -14.77 1.78
N ASP A 7 -1.42 -15.45 0.88
CA ASP A 7 -0.49 -14.90 -0.09
C ASP A 7 -0.87 -15.36 -1.52
N ALA A 8 -0.19 -14.87 -2.54
CA ALA A 8 -0.43 -15.25 -3.93
C ALA A 8 -0.39 -16.77 -4.17
N PRO A 9 0.50 -17.56 -3.54
CA PRO A 9 0.44 -19.02 -3.60
C PRO A 9 -0.92 -19.57 -3.23
N THR A 10 -1.57 -19.02 -2.20
CA THR A 10 -2.91 -19.46 -1.76
C THR A 10 -3.99 -19.21 -2.81
N ALA A 11 -3.99 -18.09 -3.50
CA ALA A 11 -4.95 -17.79 -4.56
C ALA A 11 -4.76 -18.75 -5.75
N LEU A 12 -3.51 -19.05 -6.12
CA LEU A 12 -3.18 -20.03 -7.16
C LEU A 12 -3.59 -21.46 -6.77
N GLU A 13 -3.36 -21.86 -5.53
CA GLU A 13 -3.76 -23.15 -4.99
C GLU A 13 -5.28 -23.30 -5.04
N ILE A 14 -6.03 -22.31 -4.56
CA ILE A 14 -7.50 -22.29 -4.63
C ILE A 14 -7.97 -22.39 -6.09
N LYS A 15 -7.34 -21.66 -7.01
CA LYS A 15 -7.72 -21.66 -8.43
C LYS A 15 -7.46 -23.02 -9.10
N ARG A 16 -6.48 -23.79 -8.62
CA ARG A 16 -6.14 -25.12 -9.14
C ARG A 16 -7.01 -26.23 -8.57
N ASP A 17 -7.64 -26.00 -7.44
CA ASP A 17 -8.54 -26.97 -6.82
C ASP A 17 -9.91 -26.93 -7.51
N PRO A 18 -10.34 -28.04 -8.18
CA PRO A 18 -11.61 -28.09 -8.92
C PRO A 18 -12.84 -27.99 -7.99
N ASP A 19 -12.67 -28.28 -6.71
CA ASP A 19 -13.74 -28.21 -5.72
C ASP A 19 -13.90 -26.84 -5.10
N LEU A 20 -12.97 -25.90 -5.39
CA LEU A 20 -13.00 -24.58 -4.82
C LEU A 20 -13.28 -23.50 -5.88
N ARG A 21 -14.05 -22.49 -5.49
CA ARG A 21 -14.24 -21.26 -6.24
C ARG A 21 -13.44 -20.14 -5.60
N LEU A 22 -12.52 -19.53 -6.35
CA LEU A 22 -11.79 -18.36 -5.88
C LEU A 22 -12.70 -17.13 -5.90
N ALA A 23 -12.76 -16.42 -4.78
CA ALA A 23 -13.40 -15.13 -4.66
C ALA A 23 -12.43 -14.12 -4.05
N PHE A 24 -12.52 -12.85 -4.47
CA PHE A 24 -11.77 -11.76 -3.87
C PHE A 24 -12.72 -10.81 -3.16
N SER A 25 -12.38 -10.47 -1.93
CA SER A 25 -13.05 -9.42 -1.19
C SER A 25 -12.26 -8.11 -1.27
N GLY A 26 -12.94 -6.98 -1.18
CA GLY A 26 -12.38 -5.67 -1.54
C GLY A 26 -11.46 -5.04 -0.53
N ALA A 27 -10.94 -3.89 -0.91
CA ALA A 27 -9.82 -3.23 -0.28
C ALA A 27 -10.21 -2.46 0.98
N ILE A 28 -9.47 -2.70 2.06
CA ILE A 28 -9.48 -1.89 3.29
C ILE A 28 -8.14 -1.19 3.51
N GLY A 29 -7.16 -1.44 2.65
CA GLY A 29 -5.80 -0.90 2.77
C GLY A 29 -5.13 -0.77 1.42
N ILE A 30 -3.97 -0.19 1.45
CA ILE A 30 -3.08 -0.01 0.30
C ILE A 30 -1.75 -0.67 0.62
N HIS A 31 -1.19 -1.44 -0.34
CA HIS A 31 0.23 -1.74 -0.37
C HIS A 31 0.97 -0.53 -0.93
N PHE A 32 2.03 -0.12 -0.28
CA PHE A 32 2.80 1.06 -0.67
C PHE A 32 4.26 0.97 -0.22
N VAL A 33 5.12 1.71 -0.90
CA VAL A 33 6.47 1.99 -0.42
C VAL A 33 6.41 3.20 0.49
N GLU A 34 6.91 3.06 1.73
CA GLU A 34 7.14 4.16 2.65
C GLU A 34 8.63 4.51 2.68
N PHE A 35 8.94 5.77 2.46
CA PHE A 35 10.30 6.30 2.47
C PHE A 35 10.61 6.82 3.87
N PHE A 36 11.15 5.98 4.74
CA PHE A 36 11.37 6.31 6.15
C PHE A 36 12.26 7.53 6.36
N ASP A 37 13.29 7.65 5.54
CA ASP A 37 14.30 8.69 5.68
C ASP A 37 14.05 9.93 4.80
N GLN A 38 12.84 10.09 4.26
CA GLN A 38 12.51 11.24 3.39
C GLN A 38 12.55 12.60 4.09
N TRP A 39 12.60 12.62 5.42
CA TRP A 39 12.66 13.82 6.25
C TRP A 39 14.08 14.14 6.72
N ASP A 40 15.06 13.29 6.47
CA ASP A 40 16.46 13.52 6.75
C ASP A 40 17.13 14.17 5.52
N PRO A 41 17.56 15.43 5.57
CA PRO A 41 18.16 16.13 4.42
C PRO A 41 19.46 15.48 3.91
N LYS A 42 20.08 14.59 4.70
CA LYS A 42 21.27 13.83 4.30
C LYS A 42 20.93 12.55 3.55
N SER A 43 19.67 12.11 3.60
CA SER A 43 19.23 10.91 2.91
C SER A 43 18.92 11.18 1.44
N PRO A 44 19.32 10.27 0.52
CA PRO A 44 18.86 10.33 -0.87
C PRO A 44 17.33 10.39 -1.00
N TRP A 45 16.62 9.80 -0.07
CA TRP A 45 15.15 9.78 -0.03
C TRP A 45 14.53 11.16 0.27
N ALA A 46 15.29 12.16 0.75
CA ALA A 46 14.82 13.53 0.90
C ALA A 46 14.51 14.19 -0.45
N ASP A 47 15.25 13.81 -1.51
CA ASP A 47 15.01 14.33 -2.85
C ASP A 47 13.74 13.68 -3.47
N ARG A 48 12.78 14.53 -3.83
CA ARG A 48 11.55 14.10 -4.52
C ARG A 48 11.83 13.33 -5.81
N ARG A 49 12.89 13.71 -6.56
CA ARG A 49 13.26 13.06 -7.83
C ARG A 49 13.66 11.60 -7.60
N VAL A 50 14.37 11.30 -6.51
CA VAL A 50 14.75 9.94 -6.12
C VAL A 50 13.51 9.11 -5.78
N ARG A 51 12.56 9.66 -5.00
CA ARG A 51 11.31 8.97 -4.69
C ARG A 51 10.45 8.74 -5.94
N LEU A 52 10.43 9.72 -6.85
CA LEU A 52 9.72 9.60 -8.12
C LEU A 52 10.37 8.54 -9.03
N ALA A 53 11.71 8.49 -9.07
CA ALA A 53 12.44 7.45 -9.79
C ALA A 53 12.12 6.05 -9.25
N ALA A 54 12.03 5.90 -7.93
CA ALA A 54 11.62 4.64 -7.32
C ALA A 54 10.21 4.20 -7.75
N ASN A 55 9.27 5.14 -7.87
CA ASN A 55 7.92 4.85 -8.37
C ASN A 55 7.92 4.45 -9.85
N TYR A 56 8.67 5.15 -10.72
CA TYR A 56 8.78 4.77 -12.13
C TYR A 56 9.54 3.46 -12.36
N ALA A 57 10.36 3.03 -11.42
CA ALA A 57 11.12 1.80 -11.51
C ALA A 57 10.29 0.54 -11.32
N VAL A 58 9.14 0.60 -10.66
CA VAL A 58 8.35 -0.58 -10.27
C VAL A 58 7.27 -0.89 -11.31
N ASP A 59 7.35 -2.08 -11.93
CA ASP A 59 6.33 -2.59 -12.85
C ASP A 59 5.13 -3.15 -12.07
N LEU A 60 4.23 -2.24 -11.68
CA LEU A 60 3.05 -2.57 -10.90
C LEU A 60 2.12 -3.58 -11.59
N ARG A 61 2.08 -3.60 -12.93
CA ARG A 61 1.21 -4.53 -13.68
C ARG A 61 1.74 -5.94 -13.61
N SER A 62 3.02 -6.14 -13.95
CA SER A 62 3.65 -7.45 -13.85
C SER A 62 3.64 -8.00 -12.44
N LEU A 63 3.88 -7.14 -11.43
CA LEU A 63 3.79 -7.53 -10.03
C LEU A 63 2.37 -7.94 -9.62
N ASN A 64 1.34 -7.21 -10.07
CA ASN A 64 -0.05 -7.55 -9.77
C ASN A 64 -0.46 -8.90 -10.38
N GLU A 65 -0.03 -9.19 -11.61
CA GLU A 65 -0.24 -10.50 -12.21
C GLU A 65 0.42 -11.62 -11.42
N ALA A 66 1.67 -11.41 -11.00
CA ALA A 66 2.43 -12.43 -10.26
C ALA A 66 1.88 -12.66 -8.84
N GLU A 67 1.55 -11.59 -8.11
CA GLU A 67 1.18 -11.65 -6.70
C GLU A 67 -0.32 -11.81 -6.46
N ASN A 68 -1.18 -11.30 -7.37
CA ASN A 68 -2.62 -11.21 -7.16
C ASN A 68 -3.45 -11.72 -8.35
N LEU A 69 -2.84 -12.40 -9.32
CA LEU A 69 -3.51 -12.83 -10.57
C LEU A 69 -4.21 -11.67 -11.31
N GLY A 70 -3.63 -10.49 -11.26
CA GLY A 70 -4.20 -9.27 -11.87
C GLY A 70 -5.41 -8.68 -11.13
N ALA A 71 -5.84 -9.27 -10.03
CA ALA A 71 -7.11 -8.91 -9.39
C ALA A 71 -7.06 -7.62 -8.56
N SER A 72 -5.88 -7.18 -8.11
CA SER A 72 -5.75 -5.93 -7.35
C SER A 72 -5.89 -4.71 -8.23
N ARG A 73 -6.49 -3.65 -7.69
CA ARG A 73 -6.56 -2.36 -8.37
C ARG A 73 -5.29 -1.57 -8.10
N LEU A 74 -4.56 -1.23 -9.15
CA LEU A 74 -3.43 -0.31 -9.07
C LEU A 74 -3.93 1.09 -8.68
N THR A 75 -3.13 1.83 -7.91
CA THR A 75 -3.51 3.15 -7.40
C THR A 75 -2.30 4.07 -7.26
N GLY A 76 -2.50 5.37 -7.47
CA GLY A 76 -1.52 6.42 -7.15
C GLY A 76 -1.79 7.10 -5.80
N GLY A 77 -2.86 6.70 -5.11
CA GLY A 77 -3.24 7.25 -3.81
C GLY A 77 -3.03 6.28 -2.65
N VAL A 78 -3.05 6.82 -1.43
CA VAL A 78 -2.91 6.04 -0.19
C VAL A 78 -4.25 5.73 0.47
N VAL A 79 -5.36 6.16 -0.12
CA VAL A 79 -6.73 5.92 0.36
C VAL A 79 -7.44 4.98 -0.61
N PRO A 80 -8.01 3.84 -0.15
CA PRO A 80 -8.78 2.97 -1.02
C PRO A 80 -9.98 3.69 -1.66
N ARG A 81 -10.21 3.46 -2.95
CA ARG A 81 -11.21 4.21 -3.75
C ARG A 81 -12.64 4.15 -3.22
N LYS A 82 -13.00 3.08 -2.50
CA LYS A 82 -14.33 2.91 -1.89
C LYS A 82 -14.52 3.67 -0.58
N PHE A 83 -13.48 4.28 -0.03
CA PHE A 83 -13.60 5.05 1.19
C PHE A 83 -14.28 6.38 0.91
N GLU A 84 -15.09 6.84 1.85
CA GLU A 84 -15.65 8.18 1.79
C GLU A 84 -14.53 9.23 1.71
N PHE A 85 -14.69 10.23 0.85
CA PHE A 85 -13.71 11.27 0.54
C PHE A 85 -12.40 10.78 -0.12
N ALA A 86 -12.39 9.55 -0.66
CA ALA A 86 -11.25 9.09 -1.43
C ALA A 86 -11.13 9.84 -2.76
N LEU A 87 -9.94 10.30 -3.07
CA LEU A 87 -9.59 10.85 -4.38
C LEU A 87 -9.07 9.72 -5.29
N ALA A 88 -9.64 9.60 -6.49
CA ALA A 88 -9.11 8.70 -7.49
C ALA A 88 -7.84 9.28 -8.11
N ILE A 89 -6.70 8.68 -7.79
CA ILE A 89 -5.39 9.09 -8.29
C ILE A 89 -4.83 7.92 -9.10
N GLU A 90 -4.41 8.20 -10.34
CA GLU A 90 -3.80 7.20 -11.21
C GLU A 90 -2.41 6.82 -10.72
N PRO A 91 -2.00 5.55 -10.85
CA PRO A 91 -0.67 5.10 -10.45
C PRO A 91 0.42 5.76 -11.30
N TYR A 92 1.62 5.84 -10.75
CA TYR A 92 2.79 6.20 -11.53
C TYR A 92 3.01 5.15 -12.63
N SER A 93 3.37 5.61 -13.84
CA SER A 93 3.66 4.71 -14.96
C SER A 93 4.99 3.99 -14.75
N TYR A 94 5.10 2.75 -15.22
CA TYR A 94 6.38 2.05 -15.28
C TYR A 94 7.22 2.66 -16.42
N ASP A 95 8.33 3.27 -16.06
CA ASP A 95 9.30 3.87 -16.99
C ASP A 95 10.71 3.85 -16.40
N PRO A 96 11.44 2.74 -16.52
CA PRO A 96 12.80 2.61 -15.97
C PRO A 96 13.81 3.55 -16.64
N ALA A 97 13.56 4.00 -17.88
CA ALA A 97 14.42 4.99 -18.53
C ALA A 97 14.27 6.36 -17.85
N LYS A 98 13.03 6.77 -17.59
CA LYS A 98 12.72 7.99 -16.84
C LYS A 98 13.24 7.92 -15.40
N ALA A 99 13.14 6.75 -14.77
CA ALA A 99 13.71 6.53 -13.44
C ALA A 99 15.22 6.81 -13.42
N LYS A 100 15.98 6.24 -14.36
CA LYS A 100 17.44 6.48 -14.48
C LYS A 100 17.76 7.95 -14.77
N GLN A 101 16.98 8.61 -15.62
CA GLN A 101 17.14 10.03 -15.89
C GLN A 101 16.97 10.87 -14.61
N LEU A 102 15.92 10.63 -13.84
CA LEU A 102 15.66 11.33 -12.58
C LEU A 102 16.76 11.09 -11.54
N LEU A 103 17.30 9.88 -11.47
CA LEU A 103 18.44 9.57 -10.60
C LEU A 103 19.68 10.35 -11.01
N ALA A 104 19.98 10.42 -12.32
CA ALA A 104 21.10 11.19 -12.82
C ALA A 104 20.96 12.70 -12.50
N GLU A 105 19.76 13.26 -12.72
CA GLU A 105 19.42 14.66 -12.35
C GLU A 105 19.53 14.93 -10.85
N ALA A 106 19.28 13.90 -10.00
CA ALA A 106 19.43 13.96 -8.56
C ALA A 106 20.88 13.76 -8.07
N GLY A 107 21.85 13.52 -8.99
CA GLY A 107 23.27 13.32 -8.66
C GLY A 107 23.69 11.85 -8.53
N TYR A 108 22.84 10.90 -8.93
CA TYR A 108 23.07 9.46 -8.84
C TYR A 108 23.10 8.76 -10.21
N PRO A 109 23.93 9.19 -11.19
CA PRO A 109 23.91 8.63 -12.55
C PRO A 109 24.30 7.13 -12.60
N ASN A 110 25.06 6.65 -11.61
CA ASN A 110 25.48 5.25 -11.47
C ASN A 110 24.69 4.49 -10.40
N GLY A 111 23.58 5.07 -9.92
CA GLY A 111 22.82 4.54 -8.78
C GLY A 111 23.47 4.84 -7.43
N PHE A 112 22.91 4.27 -6.36
CA PHE A 112 23.37 4.50 -4.98
C PHE A 112 22.96 3.34 -4.07
N ASP A 113 23.61 3.24 -2.89
CA ASP A 113 23.16 2.38 -1.78
C ASP A 113 22.02 3.09 -1.04
N ALA A 114 20.82 2.56 -1.18
CA ALA A 114 19.60 3.14 -0.66
C ALA A 114 19.31 2.70 0.80
N GLY A 115 20.22 1.94 1.40
CA GLY A 115 20.07 1.41 2.75
C GLY A 115 19.13 0.20 2.84
N ASP A 116 18.44 0.09 3.94
CA ASP A 116 17.62 -1.06 4.26
C ASP A 116 16.24 -1.03 3.56
N LEU A 117 15.77 -2.22 3.16
CA LEU A 117 14.40 -2.44 2.70
C LEU A 117 13.74 -3.51 3.58
N TYR A 118 12.61 -3.16 4.15
CA TYR A 118 11.80 -4.03 5.01
C TYR A 118 10.47 -4.35 4.34
N PRO A 119 10.22 -5.61 3.94
CA PRO A 119 8.87 -6.03 3.56
C PRO A 119 8.00 -6.22 4.79
N TYR A 120 6.76 -5.77 4.73
CA TYR A 120 5.79 -6.06 5.78
C TYR A 120 5.46 -7.56 5.80
N PRO A 121 5.62 -8.27 6.94
CA PRO A 121 5.30 -9.70 7.02
C PRO A 121 3.78 -9.97 6.88
N PRO A 122 3.37 -10.97 6.08
CA PRO A 122 4.16 -11.99 5.39
C PRO A 122 4.48 -11.70 3.91
N TYR A 123 4.36 -10.49 3.42
CA TYR A 123 4.46 -10.12 1.99
C TYR A 123 5.92 -9.98 1.52
N PHE A 124 6.74 -11.01 1.80
CA PHE A 124 8.17 -10.99 1.48
C PHE A 124 8.42 -11.02 -0.02
N SER A 125 7.65 -11.80 -0.79
CA SER A 125 7.76 -11.89 -2.26
C SER A 125 7.56 -10.54 -2.94
N LEU A 126 6.55 -9.78 -2.52
CA LEU A 126 6.33 -8.42 -3.02
C LEU A 126 7.52 -7.51 -2.72
N GLY A 127 8.07 -7.60 -1.50
CA GLY A 127 9.26 -6.84 -1.13
C GLY A 127 10.48 -7.17 -1.98
N GLU A 128 10.74 -8.46 -2.24
CA GLU A 128 11.83 -8.94 -3.11
C GLU A 128 11.66 -8.46 -4.56
N ALA A 129 10.44 -8.51 -5.07
CA ALA A 129 10.13 -8.06 -6.42
C ALA A 129 10.32 -6.53 -6.56
N VAL A 130 9.90 -5.74 -5.57
CA VAL A 130 10.16 -4.29 -5.53
C VAL A 130 11.66 -4.03 -5.46
N ALA A 131 12.42 -4.72 -4.59
CA ALA A 131 13.88 -4.57 -4.49
C ALA A 131 14.57 -4.87 -5.82
N THR A 132 14.13 -5.91 -6.53
CA THR A 132 14.64 -6.28 -7.86
C THR A 132 14.39 -5.17 -8.89
N ASN A 133 13.20 -4.61 -8.93
CA ASN A 133 12.84 -3.50 -9.83
C ASN A 133 13.67 -2.24 -9.52
N LEU A 134 13.87 -1.92 -8.24
CA LEU A 134 14.71 -0.80 -7.80
C LEU A 134 16.18 -1.00 -8.22
N ALA A 135 16.72 -2.21 -8.02
CA ALA A 135 18.09 -2.55 -8.39
C ALA A 135 18.33 -2.41 -9.90
N ALA A 136 17.34 -2.71 -10.76
CA ALA A 136 17.43 -2.59 -12.22
C ALA A 136 17.67 -1.14 -12.70
N VAL A 137 17.33 -0.14 -11.89
CA VAL A 137 17.60 1.27 -12.17
C VAL A 137 18.76 1.85 -11.36
N GLY A 138 19.43 1.03 -10.52
CA GLY A 138 20.59 1.42 -9.73
C GLY A 138 20.29 1.81 -8.27
N ILE A 139 19.05 1.65 -7.80
CA ILE A 139 18.69 1.84 -6.39
C ILE A 139 18.94 0.51 -5.67
N LYS A 140 20.07 0.38 -4.98
CA LYS A 140 20.49 -0.86 -4.31
C LYS A 140 20.03 -0.85 -2.86
N THR A 141 19.33 -1.89 -2.42
CA THR A 141 18.81 -2.01 -1.06
C THR A 141 19.34 -3.27 -0.37
N LYS A 142 19.43 -3.23 0.95
CA LYS A 142 19.67 -4.38 1.81
C LYS A 142 18.33 -4.93 2.30
N PHE A 143 18.00 -6.14 1.88
CA PHE A 143 16.73 -6.77 2.18
C PHE A 143 16.73 -7.39 3.59
N HIS A 144 15.81 -6.99 4.45
CA HIS A 144 15.68 -7.46 5.83
C HIS A 144 14.30 -8.01 6.13
N THR A 145 14.22 -9.30 6.39
CA THR A 145 12.99 -9.92 6.90
C THR A 145 12.95 -9.88 8.42
N MET A 146 11.76 -9.69 8.96
CA MET A 146 11.48 -9.71 10.39
C MET A 146 10.25 -10.56 10.70
N GLU A 147 10.16 -11.04 11.92
CA GLU A 147 8.91 -11.56 12.46
C GLU A 147 7.91 -10.39 12.64
N ARG A 148 6.61 -10.66 12.48
CA ARG A 148 5.58 -9.62 12.41
C ARG A 148 5.50 -8.72 13.64
N ALA A 149 5.58 -9.27 14.86
CA ALA A 149 5.50 -8.47 16.07
C ALA A 149 6.74 -7.60 16.26
N THR A 150 7.91 -8.13 15.93
CA THR A 150 9.19 -7.40 15.92
C THR A 150 9.15 -6.25 14.93
N PHE A 151 8.67 -6.50 13.70
CA PHE A 151 8.49 -5.47 12.68
C PHE A 151 7.55 -4.36 13.16
N GLN A 152 6.37 -4.72 13.68
CA GLN A 152 5.40 -3.74 14.17
C GLN A 152 5.96 -2.87 15.30
N THR A 153 6.67 -3.48 16.25
CA THR A 153 7.31 -2.75 17.34
C THR A 153 8.37 -1.78 16.83
N ALA A 154 9.22 -2.23 15.90
CA ALA A 154 10.26 -1.39 15.30
C ALA A 154 9.69 -0.26 14.45
N TRP A 155 8.62 -0.51 13.70
CA TRP A 155 7.92 0.48 12.89
C TRP A 155 7.29 1.58 13.76
N LEU A 156 6.45 1.21 14.74
CA LEU A 156 5.81 2.14 15.69
C LEU A 156 6.82 2.94 16.50
N SER A 157 7.92 2.30 16.93
CA SER A 157 9.00 3.00 17.64
C SER A 157 9.93 3.82 16.74
N LYS A 158 9.63 3.90 15.41
CA LYS A 158 10.37 4.68 14.40
C LYS A 158 11.85 4.28 14.28
N LYS A 159 12.20 3.03 14.60
CA LYS A 159 13.57 2.50 14.57
C LYS A 159 14.01 2.01 13.17
N LEU A 160 13.06 1.71 12.28
CA LEU A 160 13.38 1.29 10.91
C LEU A 160 13.88 2.50 10.10
N ARG A 161 14.88 2.27 9.24
CA ARG A 161 15.48 3.27 8.35
C ARG A 161 15.38 2.79 6.91
N GLY A 162 15.70 3.65 5.94
CA GLY A 162 15.59 3.30 4.52
C GLY A 162 14.14 3.29 4.02
N ILE A 163 13.68 2.15 3.52
CA ILE A 163 12.31 2.04 2.97
C ILE A 163 11.59 0.77 3.48
N CYS A 164 10.27 0.85 3.45
CA CYS A 164 9.40 -0.29 3.72
C CYS A 164 8.48 -0.56 2.51
N VAL A 165 8.32 -1.82 2.13
CA VAL A 165 7.18 -2.26 1.32
C VAL A 165 6.09 -2.68 2.29
N CYS A 166 5.24 -1.74 2.60
CA CYS A 166 4.28 -1.85 3.69
C CYS A 166 2.86 -2.09 3.19
N ILE A 167 2.04 -2.57 4.09
CA ILE A 167 0.58 -2.50 3.98
C ILE A 167 0.04 -1.84 5.23
N HIS A 168 -0.96 -1.01 5.06
CA HIS A 168 -1.71 -0.48 6.17
C HIS A 168 -3.21 -0.53 5.86
N ALA A 169 -3.94 -1.18 6.73
CA ALA A 169 -5.38 -1.33 6.64
C ALA A 169 -6.04 -0.63 7.82
N ILE A 170 -6.83 0.38 7.54
CA ILE A 170 -7.63 1.13 8.52
C ILE A 170 -9.06 1.23 7.99
N TYR A 171 -10.00 1.21 8.91
CA TYR A 171 -11.43 1.35 8.64
C TYR A 171 -11.86 2.82 8.70
N GLY A 172 -12.94 3.14 8.00
CA GLY A 172 -13.55 4.45 8.05
C GLY A 172 -13.52 5.19 6.71
N ASN A 173 -12.99 6.39 6.69
CA ASN A 173 -12.94 7.28 5.54
C ASN A 173 -11.50 7.77 5.25
N ALA A 174 -11.33 8.68 4.29
CA ALA A 174 -10.02 9.21 3.95
C ALA A 174 -9.32 9.88 5.14
N ALA A 175 -10.06 10.57 6.02
CA ALA A 175 -9.45 11.22 7.18
C ALA A 175 -8.87 10.20 8.16
N SER A 176 -9.63 9.15 8.51
CA SER A 176 -9.14 8.09 9.40
C SER A 176 -7.98 7.31 8.78
N ARG A 177 -8.02 7.08 7.45
CA ARG A 177 -6.91 6.41 6.74
C ARG A 177 -5.62 7.21 6.81
N MET A 178 -5.69 8.54 6.73
CA MET A 178 -4.51 9.41 6.75
C MET A 178 -4.03 9.76 8.17
N ALA A 179 -4.88 9.56 9.19
CA ALA A 179 -4.62 9.99 10.58
C ALA A 179 -3.28 9.51 11.16
N GLU A 180 -2.84 8.32 10.77
CA GLU A 180 -1.65 7.72 11.38
C GLU A 180 -0.34 8.05 10.65
N PHE A 181 -0.40 8.52 9.39
CA PHE A 181 0.78 8.73 8.55
C PHE A 181 1.02 10.18 8.15
N VAL A 182 -0.05 10.97 8.03
CA VAL A 182 0.01 12.29 7.40
C VAL A 182 0.28 13.40 8.39
N PRO A 183 -0.48 13.55 9.49
CA PRO A 183 -0.20 14.59 10.47
C PRO A 183 1.08 14.30 11.26
N SER A 184 1.71 15.36 11.74
CA SER A 184 2.99 15.31 12.46
C SER A 184 2.94 14.46 13.74
N ASP A 185 1.76 14.35 14.35
CA ASP A 185 1.48 13.58 15.57
C ASP A 185 0.94 12.16 15.29
N GLY A 186 0.86 11.76 14.02
CA GLY A 186 0.44 10.41 13.65
C GLY A 186 1.40 9.33 14.16
N SER A 187 0.84 8.17 14.57
CA SER A 187 1.58 7.08 15.21
C SER A 187 2.72 6.53 14.32
N PHE A 188 2.52 6.49 13.00
CA PHE A 188 3.53 6.09 12.02
C PHE A 188 4.22 7.27 11.34
N SER A 189 3.80 8.51 11.60
CA SER A 189 4.40 9.69 11.00
C SER A 189 5.84 9.87 11.47
N ARG A 190 6.75 10.13 10.53
CA ARG A 190 8.18 10.44 10.78
C ARG A 190 8.51 11.91 10.55
N GLY A 191 7.55 12.65 10.06
CA GLY A 191 7.58 14.06 9.73
C GLY A 191 6.36 14.43 8.91
N ALA A 192 6.11 15.71 8.74
CA ALA A 192 4.98 16.19 7.95
C ALA A 192 5.35 17.48 7.22
N ASP A 193 4.71 17.71 6.08
CA ASP A 193 4.70 19.02 5.44
C ASP A 193 3.86 19.98 6.28
N PRO A 194 4.35 21.14 6.69
CA PRO A 194 3.62 22.04 7.61
C PRO A 194 2.24 22.46 7.10
N ASP A 195 2.09 22.68 5.80
CA ASP A 195 0.83 23.07 5.17
C ASP A 195 -0.17 21.88 5.11
N VAL A 196 0.32 20.67 4.85
CA VAL A 196 -0.50 19.45 4.86
C VAL A 196 -0.95 19.13 6.29
N ASP A 197 -0.05 19.26 7.26
CA ASP A 197 -0.35 19.08 8.69
C ASP A 197 -1.42 20.08 9.18
N ALA A 198 -1.28 21.35 8.80
CA ALA A 198 -2.27 22.39 9.11
C ALA A 198 -3.64 22.09 8.46
N LEU A 199 -3.63 21.70 7.19
CA LEU A 199 -4.85 21.35 6.45
C LEU A 199 -5.53 20.13 7.04
N TYR A 200 -4.77 19.12 7.49
CA TYR A 200 -5.30 17.94 8.16
C TYR A 200 -5.98 18.31 9.50
N LYS A 201 -5.35 19.17 10.30
CA LYS A 201 -5.93 19.67 11.56
C LYS A 201 -7.17 20.52 11.33
N GLN A 202 -7.19 21.29 10.24
CA GLN A 202 -8.35 22.11 9.86
C GLN A 202 -9.56 21.24 9.46
N GLN A 203 -9.34 20.20 8.61
CA GLN A 203 -10.44 19.31 8.19
C GLN A 203 -11.08 18.57 9.38
N ALA A 204 -10.30 18.29 10.44
CA ALA A 204 -10.81 17.61 11.62
C ALA A 204 -11.85 18.43 12.41
N ARG A 205 -11.88 19.74 12.22
CA ARG A 205 -12.80 20.69 12.86
C ARG A 205 -13.91 21.16 11.91
N GLU A 206 -13.82 20.82 10.63
CA GLU A 206 -14.78 21.27 9.62
C GLU A 206 -16.06 20.45 9.68
N THR A 207 -17.18 21.12 9.83
CA THR A 207 -18.53 20.53 9.89
C THR A 207 -19.24 20.52 8.53
N ASP A 208 -18.86 21.43 7.62
CA ASP A 208 -19.37 21.43 6.26
C ASP A 208 -18.72 20.27 5.47
N ARG A 209 -19.55 19.31 5.07
CA ARG A 209 -19.11 18.10 4.37
C ARG A 209 -18.33 18.41 3.07
N LYS A 210 -18.77 19.37 2.28
CA LYS A 210 -18.12 19.73 1.00
C LYS A 210 -16.75 20.38 1.22
N LYS A 211 -16.66 21.26 2.20
CA LYS A 211 -15.38 21.89 2.56
C LYS A 211 -14.39 20.85 3.11
N ARG A 212 -14.88 19.95 3.95
CA ARG A 212 -14.07 18.85 4.48
C ARG A 212 -13.57 17.93 3.37
N GLU A 213 -14.43 17.54 2.43
CA GLU A 213 -14.07 16.75 1.25
C GLU A 213 -13.01 17.45 0.39
N ALA A 214 -13.16 18.75 0.15
CA ALA A 214 -12.17 19.54 -0.60
C ALA A 214 -10.79 19.54 0.08
N MET A 215 -10.74 19.72 1.40
CA MET A 215 -9.50 19.66 2.16
C MET A 215 -8.84 18.28 2.09
N LEU A 216 -9.63 17.20 2.26
CA LEU A 216 -9.14 15.83 2.19
C LEU A 216 -8.66 15.46 0.78
N SER A 217 -9.32 15.95 -0.25
CA SER A 217 -8.89 15.80 -1.65
C SER A 217 -7.57 16.54 -1.90
N GLN A 218 -7.46 17.77 -1.42
CA GLN A 218 -6.23 18.56 -1.54
C GLN A 218 -5.04 17.88 -0.83
N ILE A 219 -5.24 17.32 0.37
CA ILE A 219 -4.20 16.56 1.07
C ILE A 219 -3.73 15.39 0.21
N GLN A 220 -4.65 14.57 -0.30
CA GLN A 220 -4.33 13.41 -1.13
C GLN A 220 -3.56 13.81 -2.39
N GLN A 221 -3.96 14.90 -3.04
CA GLN A 221 -3.27 15.45 -4.20
C GLN A 221 -1.83 15.88 -3.86
N LEU A 222 -1.64 16.63 -2.77
CA LEU A 222 -0.32 17.08 -2.31
C LEU A 222 0.61 15.92 -1.96
N LEU A 223 0.09 14.87 -1.31
CA LEU A 223 0.87 13.66 -1.02
C LEU A 223 1.39 12.99 -2.30
N HIS A 224 0.54 12.89 -3.32
CA HIS A 224 0.92 12.34 -4.61
C HIS A 224 1.93 13.24 -5.34
N GLU A 225 1.66 14.53 -5.49
CA GLU A 225 2.53 15.48 -6.17
C GLU A 225 3.92 15.56 -5.53
N ARG A 226 3.99 15.49 -4.18
CA ARG A 226 5.24 15.49 -3.42
C ARG A 226 5.90 14.13 -3.33
N VAL A 227 5.26 13.10 -3.89
CA VAL A 227 5.75 11.72 -3.87
C VAL A 227 6.10 11.28 -2.44
N ARG A 228 5.16 11.49 -1.50
CA ARG A 228 5.39 11.13 -0.09
C ARG A 228 5.35 9.64 0.16
N PHE A 229 4.68 8.91 -0.74
CA PHE A 229 4.57 7.46 -0.75
C PHE A 229 4.77 6.91 -2.15
N GLY A 230 5.03 5.62 -2.24
CA GLY A 230 4.98 4.84 -3.47
C GLY A 230 3.79 3.88 -3.46
N PRO A 231 2.55 4.34 -3.76
CA PRO A 231 1.39 3.47 -3.79
C PRO A 231 1.54 2.35 -4.82
N ILE A 232 1.13 1.15 -4.46
CA ILE A 232 1.24 -0.04 -5.30
C ILE A 232 -0.15 -0.44 -5.77
N TRP A 233 -0.99 -0.97 -4.87
CA TRP A 233 -2.36 -1.36 -5.16
C TRP A 233 -3.26 -1.36 -3.94
N GLU A 234 -4.56 -1.35 -4.18
CA GLU A 234 -5.55 -1.64 -3.17
C GLU A 234 -5.47 -3.12 -2.78
N TYR A 235 -5.29 -3.37 -1.48
CA TYR A 235 -5.18 -4.73 -0.95
C TYR A 235 -6.50 -5.47 -1.08
N ILE A 236 -6.45 -6.64 -1.70
CA ILE A 236 -7.57 -7.57 -1.82
C ILE A 236 -7.30 -8.84 -1.01
N TRP A 237 -8.38 -9.54 -0.68
CA TRP A 237 -8.31 -10.74 0.12
C TRP A 237 -8.84 -11.94 -0.67
N PRO A 238 -7.99 -12.93 -1.02
CA PRO A 238 -8.43 -14.15 -1.67
C PRO A 238 -9.14 -15.06 -0.67
N SER A 239 -10.25 -15.66 -1.09
CA SER A 239 -11.04 -16.60 -0.32
C SER A 239 -11.43 -17.82 -1.17
N GLY A 240 -11.22 -19.02 -0.64
CA GLY A 240 -11.69 -20.26 -1.25
C GLY A 240 -13.12 -20.57 -0.79
N ILE A 241 -14.03 -20.69 -1.74
CA ILE A 241 -15.43 -21.00 -1.50
C ILE A 241 -15.69 -22.47 -1.83
N GLY A 242 -16.06 -23.24 -0.82
CA GLY A 242 -16.29 -24.67 -0.97
C GLY A 242 -17.51 -25.00 -1.83
N PRO A 243 -17.60 -26.26 -2.34
CA PRO A 243 -18.57 -26.65 -3.37
C PRO A 243 -20.02 -26.58 -2.91
N ARG A 244 -20.28 -26.65 -1.61
CA ARG A 244 -21.63 -26.55 -1.05
C ARG A 244 -22.15 -25.13 -0.87
N VAL A 245 -21.28 -24.11 -0.98
CA VAL A 245 -21.66 -22.70 -0.79
C VAL A 245 -22.06 -22.12 -2.14
N ASP A 246 -23.26 -21.56 -2.21
CA ASP A 246 -23.78 -20.79 -3.33
C ASP A 246 -23.36 -19.33 -3.19
N GLU A 247 -23.86 -18.67 -2.15
CA GLU A 247 -23.53 -17.30 -1.81
C GLU A 247 -22.69 -17.23 -0.51
N PRO A 248 -21.42 -16.79 -0.56
CA PRO A 248 -20.54 -16.78 0.60
C PRO A 248 -20.75 -15.59 1.53
N ALA A 249 -21.62 -14.65 1.20
CA ALA A 249 -21.91 -13.46 1.98
C ALA A 249 -20.67 -12.59 2.31
N LEU A 250 -19.62 -12.63 1.47
CA LEU A 250 -18.39 -11.89 1.70
C LEU A 250 -18.63 -10.39 1.61
N MET A 251 -18.01 -9.62 2.50
CA MET A 251 -18.05 -8.14 2.56
C MET A 251 -19.43 -7.53 2.84
N LEU A 252 -20.37 -8.26 3.36
CA LEU A 252 -21.66 -7.68 3.73
C LEU A 252 -21.54 -6.65 4.87
N ILE A 253 -20.53 -6.82 5.74
CA ILE A 253 -20.22 -5.83 6.77
C ILE A 253 -19.08 -4.96 6.25
N ASN A 254 -19.41 -3.82 5.66
CA ASN A 254 -18.42 -2.83 5.23
C ASN A 254 -17.79 -2.14 6.45
N PRO A 255 -16.46 -2.02 6.55
CA PRO A 255 -15.43 -2.30 5.55
C PRO A 255 -14.66 -3.63 5.76
N TYR A 256 -15.25 -4.61 6.39
CA TYR A 256 -14.57 -5.87 6.74
C TYR A 256 -14.60 -6.87 5.58
N PRO A 257 -13.51 -7.02 4.79
CA PRO A 257 -13.51 -7.86 3.59
C PRO A 257 -13.65 -9.36 3.87
N TRP A 258 -13.32 -9.78 5.08
CA TRP A 258 -13.48 -11.15 5.54
C TRP A 258 -14.80 -11.40 6.27
N SER A 259 -15.67 -10.40 6.36
CA SER A 259 -16.97 -10.60 6.95
C SER A 259 -17.81 -11.52 6.08
N ALA A 260 -18.34 -12.57 6.70
CA ALA A 260 -19.27 -13.49 6.11
C ALA A 260 -20.29 -13.88 7.20
N PRO A 261 -21.30 -13.04 7.47
CA PRO A 261 -22.34 -13.34 8.46
C PRO A 261 -23.00 -14.67 8.11
N LEU A 262 -22.95 -15.61 9.05
CA LEU A 262 -23.42 -16.99 8.79
C LEU A 262 -24.88 -17.06 8.38
N GLU A 263 -25.71 -16.16 8.88
CA GLU A 263 -27.12 -16.02 8.57
C GLU A 263 -27.39 -15.64 7.11
N GLU A 264 -26.40 -15.03 6.44
CA GLU A 264 -26.51 -14.61 5.04
C GLU A 264 -25.84 -15.59 4.07
N VAL A 265 -25.07 -16.55 4.58
CA VAL A 265 -24.45 -17.60 3.75
C VAL A 265 -25.51 -18.53 3.22
N ARG A 266 -25.58 -18.68 1.90
CA ARG A 266 -26.52 -19.59 1.24
C ARG A 266 -25.82 -20.84 0.75
N LEU A 267 -26.43 -21.99 1.05
CA LEU A 267 -25.98 -23.28 0.54
C LEU A 267 -26.73 -23.63 -0.75
N LYS A 268 -26.06 -24.34 -1.64
CA LYS A 268 -26.69 -24.89 -2.84
C LYS A 268 -27.82 -25.83 -2.42
N LYS A 269 -28.94 -25.74 -3.14
CA LYS A 269 -30.00 -26.73 -3.01
C LYS A 269 -29.46 -28.10 -3.43
N LYS A 270 -29.79 -29.12 -2.65
CA LYS A 270 -29.46 -30.51 -3.01
C LYS A 270 -30.17 -30.91 -4.27
#